data_1b69ba6364a0ffddcde61dda0453bd13
#
_entry.id   1b69ba6364a0ffddcde61dda0453bd13
#
_cell.length_a   1.000
_cell.length_b   1.000
_cell.length_c   1.000
_cell.angle_alpha   90.00
_cell.angle_beta   90.00
_cell.angle_gamma   90.00
#
_symmetry.space_group_name_H-M   'P 1'
#
loop_
_entity.id
_entity.type
_entity.pdbx_description
1 polymer ?
#
loop_
_entity_poly.entity_id
_entity_poly.type
_entity_poly.pdbx_seq_one_letter_code
_entity_poly.pdbx_strand_id
1 'polypeptide(L)'
;MKYKKAFKKLNKFNLLSIASITCLSTALSTVFTGAGGAIAGALPTRILWGSPTCDVSATEILRKHELRKSALVITPNDPKAKSQYGAIVQKHKSELQACRDRLAPQTQATWIRLYPNDAKAGVLEDVFDKMANRGYNQVFIETFYDGRVLLPVADNPTPWRSVLEESVKSGEVSADYDLWKQAIAIGKERGLKVYGWSFAMNFGYGYSEIKGRSVALALNGNGNNSIANTKFDRQLVANGRAFYEDAYEEDHLFADPYSAIAKADLTSVVKALMQRHPDGMVFDYVRYPTNSTGALIDNVKQLWIHGKSSRSALLNSIDNKNVRELMALYLQNGDLTSDDVIQTEKRLADTSKVKPTNIKNPKETAAIAEGLLWNIATNHAYQGVINFVTAVSAPLKQNNMAIGTVFFPNGNRAESGKFEARMQPWDRFPIYMERHPMTYALCNDGSCVAEQVAEVVNQSSPQTLVCPILAGTWGQGFDGHPSFEKQMQAIRAREPKINCFSHFVYSWMEPESDRLRKFGKATGLESATVPN
;
A
#
# COMPACT_ATOMS: atom_id res chain seq x y z
N MET A 1 -19.37 -25.45 27.28
CA MET A 1 -20.10 -26.61 26.80
C MET A 1 -21.49 -26.33 26.19
N LYS A 2 -21.78 -25.09 25.76
CA LYS A 2 -23.06 -24.71 25.13
C LYS A 2 -22.96 -24.28 23.63
N TYR A 3 -21.78 -24.18 23.07
CA TYR A 3 -21.59 -23.75 21.67
C TYR A 3 -21.40 -24.88 20.64
N LYS A 4 -21.32 -26.16 21.06
CA LYS A 4 -21.21 -27.32 20.15
C LYS A 4 -22.55 -27.81 19.56
N LYS A 5 -23.69 -27.24 19.92
CA LYS A 5 -25.00 -27.67 19.41
C LYS A 5 -25.57 -26.85 18.25
N ALA A 6 -24.98 -25.70 17.92
CA ALA A 6 -25.44 -24.84 16.82
C ALA A 6 -24.90 -25.26 15.42
N PHE A 7 -23.77 -25.93 15.37
CA PHE A 7 -23.13 -26.31 14.09
C PHE A 7 -23.65 -27.62 13.45
N LYS A 8 -24.56 -28.33 14.10
CA LYS A 8 -25.13 -29.60 13.60
C LYS A 8 -26.46 -29.51 12.86
N LYS A 9 -27.02 -28.29 12.67
CA LYS A 9 -28.34 -28.09 12.05
C LYS A 9 -28.32 -27.49 10.62
N LEU A 10 -27.15 -27.22 10.05
CA LEU A 10 -27.00 -26.62 8.70
C LEU A 10 -26.54 -27.62 7.62
N ASN A 11 -26.45 -28.91 7.92
CA ASN A 11 -26.04 -29.94 6.96
C ASN A 11 -27.18 -30.88 6.55
N LYS A 12 -28.37 -30.33 6.29
CA LYS A 12 -29.46 -31.07 5.63
C LYS A 12 -30.31 -30.10 4.80
N PHE A 13 -29.84 -29.75 3.62
CA PHE A 13 -30.72 -29.51 2.47
C PHE A 13 -30.04 -30.05 1.22
N ASN A 14 -30.72 -31.04 0.67
CA ASN A 14 -30.34 -31.88 -0.45
C ASN A 14 -30.33 -31.11 -1.77
N LEU A 15 -29.34 -31.48 -2.59
CA LEU A 15 -29.42 -31.88 -4.00
C LEU A 15 -30.87 -32.14 -4.54
N LEU A 16 -31.21 -31.49 -5.61
CA LEU A 16 -31.84 -32.17 -6.77
C LEU A 16 -31.93 -31.26 -7.99
N SER A 17 -31.39 -31.80 -9.07
CA SER A 17 -31.77 -31.80 -10.50
C SER A 17 -31.51 -30.54 -11.32
N ILE A 18 -30.50 -30.58 -12.18
CA ILE A 18 -30.47 -31.18 -13.54
C ILE A 18 -31.26 -30.35 -14.56
N ALA A 19 -30.54 -29.84 -15.52
CA ALA A 19 -30.89 -30.05 -16.92
C ALA A 19 -29.68 -29.70 -17.82
N SER A 20 -29.19 -30.71 -18.49
CA SER A 20 -28.21 -30.64 -19.58
C SER A 20 -28.85 -29.88 -20.75
N ILE A 21 -28.14 -28.83 -21.23
CA ILE A 21 -28.37 -28.32 -22.57
C ILE A 21 -27.02 -28.35 -23.29
N THR A 22 -26.87 -29.37 -24.11
CA THR A 22 -25.89 -29.48 -25.18
C THR A 22 -26.27 -28.50 -26.29
N CYS A 23 -25.46 -27.46 -26.50
CA CYS A 23 -25.48 -26.71 -27.74
C CYS A 23 -24.19 -26.99 -28.51
N LEU A 24 -24.34 -27.73 -29.59
CA LEU A 24 -23.40 -27.80 -30.71
C LEU A 24 -23.25 -26.39 -31.30
N SER A 25 -22.04 -25.85 -31.30
CA SER A 25 -21.68 -24.74 -32.16
C SER A 25 -20.69 -25.22 -33.23
N THR A 26 -21.19 -25.35 -34.41
CA THR A 26 -20.47 -25.54 -35.68
C THR A 26 -19.49 -24.39 -35.92
N ALA A 27 -18.24 -24.78 -36.13
CA ALA A 27 -17.18 -23.87 -36.58
C ALA A 27 -17.44 -23.46 -38.03
N LEU A 28 -17.64 -22.18 -38.29
CA LEU A 28 -17.55 -21.61 -39.64
C LEU A 28 -16.17 -20.96 -39.79
N SER A 29 -15.29 -21.66 -40.51
CA SER A 29 -14.00 -21.11 -40.98
C SER A 29 -14.27 -20.26 -42.21
N THR A 30 -14.20 -18.93 -42.07
CA THR A 30 -14.10 -18.02 -43.22
C THR A 30 -12.65 -17.65 -43.44
N VAL A 31 -12.07 -18.19 -44.48
CA VAL A 31 -10.80 -17.78 -45.06
C VAL A 31 -10.99 -16.43 -45.75
N PHE A 32 -10.39 -15.37 -45.20
CA PHE A 32 -10.22 -14.10 -45.92
C PHE A 32 -8.80 -14.03 -46.47
N THR A 33 -8.69 -14.28 -47.79
CA THR A 33 -7.52 -13.87 -48.57
C THR A 33 -7.68 -12.41 -48.95
N GLY A 34 -6.89 -11.53 -48.36
CA GLY A 34 -6.79 -10.13 -48.76
C GLY A 34 -5.32 -9.72 -48.72
N ALA A 35 -4.75 -9.50 -49.89
CA ALA A 35 -3.40 -8.97 -50.06
C ALA A 35 -3.32 -7.50 -49.67
N GLY A 36 -2.21 -7.11 -49.08
CA GLY A 36 -1.79 -5.72 -49.18
C GLY A 36 -1.36 -5.03 -47.87
N GLY A 37 -0.14 -4.70 -47.80
CA GLY A 37 0.42 -3.66 -46.90
C GLY A 37 1.17 -4.21 -45.70
N ALA A 38 2.49 -4.25 -45.81
CA ALA A 38 3.37 -4.45 -44.68
C ALA A 38 3.22 -3.27 -43.69
N ILE A 39 2.37 -3.44 -42.69
CA ILE A 39 2.34 -2.57 -41.51
C ILE A 39 3.46 -3.04 -40.60
N ALA A 40 4.39 -2.12 -40.29
CA ALA A 40 5.50 -2.35 -39.38
C ALA A 40 5.04 -3.09 -38.11
N GLY A 41 5.66 -4.20 -37.87
CA GLY A 41 5.57 -5.17 -36.78
C GLY A 41 4.74 -4.82 -35.56
N ALA A 42 3.44 -5.11 -35.62
CA ALA A 42 2.65 -5.23 -34.40
C ALA A 42 3.14 -6.49 -33.66
N LEU A 43 3.42 -6.37 -32.35
CA LEU A 43 3.65 -7.53 -31.49
C LEU A 43 2.52 -8.55 -31.72
N PRO A 44 2.85 -9.83 -31.85
CA PRO A 44 1.81 -10.87 -31.87
C PRO A 44 1.10 -10.80 -30.52
N THR A 45 -0.18 -10.46 -30.57
CA THR A 45 -1.06 -10.49 -29.38
C THR A 45 -1.15 -11.93 -28.91
N ARG A 46 -0.44 -12.26 -27.83
CA ARG A 46 -0.62 -13.54 -27.16
C ARG A 46 -1.96 -13.52 -26.44
N ILE A 47 -2.79 -14.51 -26.65
CA ILE A 47 -4.05 -14.67 -25.94
C ILE A 47 -3.79 -15.64 -24.80
N LEU A 48 -3.64 -15.12 -23.57
CA LEU A 48 -3.62 -15.93 -22.36
C LEU A 48 -5.03 -15.91 -21.74
N TRP A 49 -5.60 -17.09 -21.56
CA TRP A 49 -6.92 -17.25 -20.93
C TRP A 49 -8.05 -16.42 -21.58
N GLY A 50 -8.00 -16.26 -22.92
CA GLY A 50 -9.00 -15.51 -23.67
C GLY A 50 -8.86 -13.99 -23.66
N SER A 51 -7.81 -13.45 -23.05
CA SER A 51 -7.51 -12.02 -23.05
C SER A 51 -6.18 -11.71 -23.77
N PRO A 52 -6.14 -10.68 -24.61
CA PRO A 52 -4.91 -10.27 -25.29
C PRO A 52 -3.91 -9.67 -24.27
N THR A 53 -2.64 -10.03 -24.42
CA THR A 53 -1.54 -9.52 -23.58
C THR A 53 -0.58 -8.67 -24.40
N CYS A 54 0.19 -7.82 -23.70
CA CYS A 54 1.23 -6.98 -24.29
C CYS A 54 2.65 -7.55 -24.09
N ASP A 55 2.77 -8.87 -23.97
CA ASP A 55 4.04 -9.54 -23.69
C ASP A 55 4.95 -9.55 -24.92
N VAL A 56 6.25 -9.45 -24.70
CA VAL A 56 7.28 -9.62 -25.72
C VAL A 56 7.45 -11.12 -26.02
N SER A 57 7.68 -11.47 -27.29
CA SER A 57 7.91 -12.87 -27.68
C SER A 57 9.20 -13.45 -27.05
N ALA A 58 9.21 -14.77 -26.82
CA ALA A 58 10.34 -15.47 -26.24
C ALA A 58 11.66 -15.20 -27.00
N THR A 59 11.63 -15.22 -28.34
CA THR A 59 12.82 -14.96 -29.18
C THR A 59 13.35 -13.55 -28.98
N GLU A 60 12.49 -12.54 -28.91
CA GLU A 60 12.90 -11.15 -28.69
C GLU A 60 13.39 -10.93 -27.25
N ILE A 61 12.83 -11.63 -26.28
CA ILE A 61 13.32 -11.62 -24.88
C ILE A 61 14.75 -12.15 -24.83
N LEU A 62 15.02 -13.32 -25.40
CA LEU A 62 16.35 -13.92 -25.45
C LEU A 62 17.35 -13.02 -26.16
N ARG A 63 16.97 -12.45 -27.30
CA ARG A 63 17.80 -11.51 -28.04
C ARG A 63 18.14 -10.26 -27.22
N LYS A 64 17.17 -9.63 -26.60
CA LYS A 64 17.39 -8.45 -25.77
C LYS A 64 18.29 -8.76 -24.58
N HIS A 65 18.10 -9.91 -23.96
CA HIS A 65 18.92 -10.37 -22.84
C HIS A 65 20.40 -10.52 -23.22
N GLU A 66 20.73 -11.18 -24.36
CA GLU A 66 22.09 -11.32 -24.79
C GLU A 66 22.72 -9.98 -25.17
N LEU A 67 21.98 -9.09 -25.81
CA LEU A 67 22.44 -7.73 -26.12
C LEU A 67 22.72 -6.92 -24.84
N ARG A 68 21.88 -7.05 -23.80
CA ARG A 68 22.09 -6.41 -22.51
C ARG A 68 23.39 -6.90 -21.85
N LYS A 69 23.58 -8.22 -21.76
CA LYS A 69 24.80 -8.82 -21.18
C LYS A 69 26.05 -8.32 -21.90
N SER A 70 26.03 -8.35 -23.24
CA SER A 70 27.14 -7.84 -24.04
C SER A 70 27.40 -6.36 -23.75
N ALA A 71 26.36 -5.52 -23.84
CA ALA A 71 26.51 -4.06 -23.75
C ALA A 71 26.91 -3.54 -22.37
N LEU A 72 26.48 -4.20 -21.29
CA LEU A 72 26.59 -3.66 -19.92
C LEU A 72 27.59 -4.40 -19.05
N VAL A 73 27.87 -5.68 -19.33
CA VAL A 73 28.69 -6.52 -18.46
C VAL A 73 29.93 -7.06 -19.18
N ILE A 74 29.77 -7.67 -20.37
CA ILE A 74 30.88 -8.37 -21.07
C ILE A 74 31.79 -7.38 -21.81
N THR A 75 31.17 -6.45 -22.56
CA THR A 75 31.88 -5.44 -23.35
C THR A 75 31.38 -4.04 -23.09
N PRO A 76 31.44 -3.54 -21.84
CA PRO A 76 30.77 -2.30 -21.42
C PRO A 76 31.29 -1.03 -22.12
N ASN A 77 32.42 -1.13 -22.81
CA ASN A 77 33.02 -0.03 -23.57
C ASN A 77 32.79 -0.14 -25.10
N ASP A 78 32.08 -1.18 -25.58
CA ASP A 78 31.77 -1.33 -27.01
C ASP A 78 30.54 -0.48 -27.38
N PRO A 79 30.71 0.61 -28.16
CA PRO A 79 29.61 1.47 -28.58
C PRO A 79 28.59 0.76 -29.48
N LYS A 80 29.04 -0.26 -30.24
CA LYS A 80 28.16 -1.05 -31.12
C LYS A 80 27.23 -1.92 -30.29
N ALA A 81 27.75 -2.61 -29.27
CA ALA A 81 26.92 -3.39 -28.34
C ALA A 81 25.87 -2.50 -27.63
N LYS A 82 26.31 -1.35 -27.12
CA LYS A 82 25.37 -0.37 -26.50
C LYS A 82 24.31 0.12 -27.48
N SER A 83 24.68 0.46 -28.70
CA SER A 83 23.73 0.91 -29.73
C SER A 83 22.70 -0.18 -30.08
N GLN A 84 23.14 -1.43 -30.22
CA GLN A 84 22.23 -2.54 -30.52
C GLN A 84 21.24 -2.83 -29.37
N TYR A 85 21.74 -2.79 -28.15
CA TYR A 85 20.85 -2.94 -26.96
C TYR A 85 19.87 -1.78 -26.86
N GLY A 86 20.32 -0.54 -26.98
CA GLY A 86 19.45 0.63 -26.98
C GLY A 86 18.36 0.56 -28.07
N ALA A 87 18.70 0.11 -29.27
CA ALA A 87 17.75 -0.02 -30.38
C ALA A 87 16.62 -1.03 -30.06
N ILE A 88 16.93 -2.20 -29.46
CA ILE A 88 15.91 -3.18 -29.10
C ILE A 88 15.05 -2.70 -27.92
N VAL A 89 15.63 -1.96 -26.95
CA VAL A 89 14.89 -1.34 -25.85
C VAL A 89 13.87 -0.33 -26.39
N GLN A 90 14.29 0.56 -27.32
CA GLN A 90 13.37 1.55 -27.93
C GLN A 90 12.30 0.89 -28.80
N LYS A 91 12.62 -0.18 -29.53
CA LYS A 91 11.64 -0.98 -30.27
C LYS A 91 10.55 -1.51 -29.30
N HIS A 92 10.95 -2.20 -28.25
CA HIS A 92 10.00 -2.80 -27.29
C HIS A 92 9.20 -1.73 -26.53
N LYS A 93 9.79 -0.57 -26.20
CA LYS A 93 9.06 0.57 -25.64
C LYS A 93 7.90 1.01 -26.55
N SER A 94 8.17 1.23 -27.82
CA SER A 94 7.17 1.67 -28.80
C SER A 94 6.06 0.63 -28.98
N GLU A 95 6.42 -0.63 -29.01
CA GLU A 95 5.48 -1.76 -29.13
C GLU A 95 4.61 -1.90 -27.89
N LEU A 96 5.19 -1.78 -26.69
CA LEU A 96 4.45 -1.78 -25.41
C LEU A 96 3.45 -0.63 -25.37
N GLN A 97 3.89 0.60 -25.70
CA GLN A 97 3.02 1.76 -25.74
C GLN A 97 1.85 1.54 -26.71
N ALA A 98 2.13 1.17 -27.95
CA ALA A 98 1.09 0.91 -28.97
C ALA A 98 0.14 -0.23 -28.58
N CYS A 99 0.62 -1.22 -27.82
CA CYS A 99 -0.23 -2.28 -27.29
C CYS A 99 -1.16 -1.75 -26.21
N ARG A 100 -0.66 -1.02 -25.22
CA ARG A 100 -1.44 -0.46 -24.09
C ARG A 100 -2.44 0.60 -24.54
N ASP A 101 -2.15 1.34 -25.59
CA ASP A 101 -3.09 2.32 -26.17
C ASP A 101 -4.33 1.63 -26.79
N ARG A 102 -4.19 0.37 -27.23
CA ARG A 102 -5.27 -0.40 -27.88
C ARG A 102 -5.96 -1.39 -26.98
N LEU A 103 -5.26 -1.95 -26.00
CA LEU A 103 -5.74 -3.06 -25.17
C LEU A 103 -5.91 -2.63 -23.71
N ALA A 104 -7.01 -3.04 -23.13
CA ALA A 104 -7.21 -2.92 -21.70
C ALA A 104 -6.55 -4.09 -20.95
N PRO A 105 -5.99 -3.84 -19.77
CA PRO A 105 -5.92 -2.54 -19.10
C PRO A 105 -4.92 -1.60 -19.77
N GLN A 106 -5.19 -0.30 -19.76
CA GLN A 106 -4.26 0.72 -20.24
C GLN A 106 -3.05 0.89 -19.29
N THR A 107 -3.27 0.65 -18.00
CA THR A 107 -2.20 0.62 -17.00
C THR A 107 -2.10 -0.76 -16.38
N GLN A 108 -0.93 -1.37 -16.55
CA GLN A 108 -0.54 -2.60 -15.88
C GLN A 108 0.73 -2.33 -15.10
N ALA A 109 0.64 -2.36 -13.77
CA ALA A 109 1.72 -1.97 -12.87
C ALA A 109 2.20 -3.15 -12.02
N THR A 110 3.41 -3.04 -11.47
CA THR A 110 3.95 -3.98 -10.48
C THR A 110 4.66 -3.25 -9.36
N TRP A 111 4.82 -3.92 -8.21
CA TRP A 111 5.45 -3.41 -7.00
C TRP A 111 6.80 -4.10 -6.81
N ILE A 112 7.83 -3.32 -6.42
CA ILE A 112 9.17 -3.87 -6.24
C ILE A 112 9.95 -3.13 -5.15
N ARG A 113 10.76 -3.90 -4.42
CA ARG A 113 11.85 -3.39 -3.56
C ARG A 113 13.16 -3.46 -4.33
N LEU A 114 13.95 -2.40 -4.24
CA LEU A 114 15.33 -2.38 -4.74
C LEU A 114 16.30 -2.68 -3.58
N TYR A 115 17.39 -3.34 -3.94
CA TYR A 115 18.44 -3.75 -3.02
C TYR A 115 19.80 -3.12 -3.44
N PRO A 116 20.80 -3.04 -2.56
CA PRO A 116 22.11 -2.54 -2.92
C PRO A 116 22.74 -3.24 -4.14
N ASN A 117 22.46 -4.53 -4.33
CA ASN A 117 22.96 -5.30 -5.45
C ASN A 117 22.45 -4.81 -6.81
N ASP A 118 21.35 -4.07 -6.84
CA ASP A 118 20.80 -3.48 -8.07
C ASP A 118 21.69 -2.35 -8.62
N ALA A 119 22.65 -1.86 -7.84
CA ALA A 119 23.67 -0.93 -8.30
C ALA A 119 24.73 -1.58 -9.21
N LYS A 120 24.80 -2.91 -9.26
CA LYS A 120 25.75 -3.62 -10.16
C LYS A 120 25.31 -3.50 -11.62
N ALA A 121 26.29 -3.41 -12.50
CA ALA A 121 26.07 -3.25 -13.93
C ALA A 121 25.14 -4.34 -14.51
N GLY A 122 24.13 -3.92 -15.25
CA GLY A 122 23.17 -4.79 -15.92
C GLY A 122 22.12 -5.45 -15.04
N VAL A 123 22.21 -5.35 -13.70
CA VAL A 123 21.23 -5.96 -12.78
C VAL A 123 19.92 -5.20 -12.79
N LEU A 124 19.97 -3.88 -12.63
CA LEU A 124 18.76 -3.05 -12.63
C LEU A 124 18.08 -3.08 -14.00
N GLU A 125 18.84 -3.04 -15.09
CA GLU A 125 18.31 -3.15 -16.44
C GLU A 125 17.63 -4.50 -16.68
N ASP A 126 18.15 -5.61 -16.14
CA ASP A 126 17.52 -6.92 -16.21
C ASP A 126 16.14 -6.92 -15.57
N VAL A 127 16.02 -6.33 -14.40
CA VAL A 127 14.75 -6.19 -13.65
C VAL A 127 13.71 -5.45 -14.49
N PHE A 128 14.08 -4.29 -15.02
CA PHE A 128 13.17 -3.47 -15.82
C PHE A 128 12.85 -4.08 -17.18
N ASP A 129 13.80 -4.79 -17.79
CA ASP A 129 13.56 -5.57 -19.00
C ASP A 129 12.54 -6.67 -18.77
N LYS A 130 12.62 -7.41 -17.65
CA LYS A 130 11.64 -8.44 -17.28
C LYS A 130 10.25 -7.86 -17.11
N MET A 131 10.12 -6.69 -16.45
CA MET A 131 8.83 -6.01 -16.30
C MET A 131 8.25 -5.61 -17.67
N ALA A 132 9.02 -4.92 -18.50
CA ALA A 132 8.58 -4.49 -19.83
C ALA A 132 8.21 -5.68 -20.72
N ASN A 133 8.97 -6.79 -20.64
CA ASN A 133 8.70 -8.02 -21.39
C ASN A 133 7.35 -8.66 -21.05
N ARG A 134 6.85 -8.48 -19.82
CA ARG A 134 5.52 -8.93 -19.35
C ARG A 134 4.42 -7.90 -19.59
N GLY A 135 4.70 -6.85 -20.37
CA GLY A 135 3.71 -5.83 -20.69
C GLY A 135 3.42 -4.83 -19.56
N TYR A 136 4.22 -4.76 -18.52
CA TYR A 136 4.10 -3.70 -17.52
C TYR A 136 4.52 -2.36 -18.11
N ASN A 137 3.71 -1.32 -17.87
CA ASN A 137 3.99 0.06 -18.26
C ASN A 137 4.01 1.03 -17.07
N GLN A 138 3.95 0.50 -15.84
CA GLN A 138 4.12 1.26 -14.62
C GLN A 138 4.77 0.40 -13.53
N VAL A 139 5.55 1.02 -12.65
CA VAL A 139 6.19 0.36 -11.52
C VAL A 139 6.13 1.24 -10.27
N PHE A 140 5.83 0.63 -9.14
CA PHE A 140 5.90 1.22 -7.81
C PHE A 140 7.15 0.69 -7.10
N ILE A 141 8.12 1.58 -6.88
CA ILE A 141 9.40 1.25 -6.26
C ILE A 141 9.37 1.68 -4.81
N GLU A 142 9.66 0.77 -3.90
CA GLU A 142 9.71 1.05 -2.48
C GLU A 142 10.89 1.98 -2.15
N THR A 143 10.57 3.24 -1.83
CA THR A 143 11.55 4.31 -1.66
C THR A 143 11.78 4.72 -0.21
N PHE A 144 10.81 4.45 0.65
CA PHE A 144 10.94 4.64 2.09
C PHE A 144 10.19 3.53 2.83
N TYR A 145 10.91 2.72 3.58
CA TYR A 145 10.41 1.54 4.31
C TYR A 145 11.36 1.13 5.43
N ASP A 146 10.85 0.51 6.47
CA ASP A 146 11.63 -0.07 7.59
C ASP A 146 12.71 0.88 8.15
N GLY A 147 12.41 2.19 8.20
CA GLY A 147 13.34 3.21 8.68
C GLY A 147 14.55 3.45 7.77
N ARG A 148 14.43 3.20 6.47
CA ARG A 148 15.46 3.46 5.46
C ARG A 148 14.88 4.19 4.26
N VAL A 149 15.72 4.97 3.57
CA VAL A 149 15.34 5.74 2.39
C VAL A 149 16.22 5.39 1.19
N LEU A 150 15.62 5.33 0.01
CA LEU A 150 16.32 5.04 -1.25
C LEU A 150 16.94 6.33 -1.84
N LEU A 151 17.88 6.92 -1.10
CA LEU A 151 18.66 8.09 -1.49
C LEU A 151 20.16 7.78 -1.39
N PRO A 152 21.02 8.51 -2.13
CA PRO A 152 22.47 8.42 -1.97
C PRO A 152 22.89 8.72 -0.53
N VAL A 153 23.95 8.10 -0.05
CA VAL A 153 24.50 8.40 1.28
C VAL A 153 24.99 9.85 1.38
N ALA A 154 25.61 10.36 0.30
CA ALA A 154 26.15 11.72 0.23
C ALA A 154 25.06 12.81 0.05
N ASP A 155 23.87 12.46 -0.42
CA ASP A 155 22.76 13.39 -0.68
C ASP A 155 21.46 12.89 -0.04
N ASN A 156 21.50 12.72 1.28
CA ASN A 156 20.37 12.31 2.11
C ASN A 156 20.09 13.34 3.20
N PRO A 157 19.18 14.28 3.00
CA PRO A 157 18.83 15.31 3.99
C PRO A 157 17.86 14.81 5.06
N THR A 158 17.48 13.53 5.04
CA THR A 158 16.46 12.96 5.93
C THR A 158 17.10 12.41 7.21
N PRO A 159 16.33 12.21 8.29
CA PRO A 159 16.88 11.63 9.51
C PRO A 159 17.15 10.11 9.40
N TRP A 160 16.72 9.46 8.33
CA TRP A 160 16.88 8.02 8.14
C TRP A 160 18.10 7.66 7.32
N ARG A 161 18.60 6.44 7.54
CA ARG A 161 19.73 5.91 6.79
C ARG A 161 19.37 5.58 5.36
N SER A 162 20.36 5.68 4.48
CA SER A 162 20.23 5.18 3.10
C SER A 162 20.11 3.65 3.08
N VAL A 163 19.34 3.13 2.12
CA VAL A 163 19.34 1.69 1.77
C VAL A 163 20.74 1.22 1.38
N LEU A 164 21.56 2.11 0.80
CA LEU A 164 22.91 1.81 0.29
C LEU A 164 24.01 1.94 1.36
N GLU A 165 23.69 2.32 2.60
CA GLU A 165 24.70 2.71 3.60
C GLU A 165 25.77 1.64 3.84
N GLU A 166 25.37 0.37 3.98
CA GLU A 166 26.34 -0.71 4.25
C GLU A 166 27.22 -1.02 3.04
N SER A 167 26.67 -0.95 1.82
CA SER A 167 27.44 -1.16 0.58
C SER A 167 28.39 -0.01 0.28
N VAL A 168 28.06 1.20 0.73
CA VAL A 168 29.01 2.34 0.68
C VAL A 168 30.15 2.13 1.69
N LYS A 169 29.84 1.70 2.92
CA LYS A 169 30.86 1.40 3.94
C LYS A 169 31.82 0.27 3.53
N SER A 170 31.31 -0.75 2.82
CA SER A 170 32.14 -1.83 2.28
C SER A 170 32.93 -1.44 1.02
N GLY A 171 32.66 -0.27 0.44
CA GLY A 171 33.30 0.19 -0.81
C GLY A 171 32.74 -0.44 -2.09
N GLU A 172 31.64 -1.17 -2.00
CA GLU A 172 30.99 -1.79 -3.17
C GLU A 172 30.24 -0.77 -4.03
N VAL A 173 29.74 0.31 -3.43
CA VAL A 173 28.97 1.36 -4.08
C VAL A 173 29.53 2.73 -3.66
N SER A 174 29.59 3.68 -4.60
CA SER A 174 29.99 5.06 -4.28
C SER A 174 28.94 5.77 -3.45
N ALA A 175 29.36 6.68 -2.56
CA ALA A 175 28.46 7.42 -1.66
C ALA A 175 27.47 8.34 -2.40
N ASP A 176 27.82 8.78 -3.60
CA ASP A 176 27.00 9.63 -4.49
C ASP A 176 26.13 8.83 -5.47
N TYR A 177 26.22 7.49 -5.48
CA TYR A 177 25.41 6.64 -6.37
C TYR A 177 23.92 6.76 -6.03
N ASP A 178 23.13 7.24 -6.99
CA ASP A 178 21.70 7.48 -6.84
C ASP A 178 20.88 6.36 -7.52
N LEU A 179 20.65 5.27 -6.79
CA LEU A 179 19.89 4.12 -7.28
C LEU A 179 18.45 4.50 -7.68
N TRP A 180 17.82 5.43 -6.95
CA TRP A 180 16.49 5.93 -7.26
C TRP A 180 16.45 6.68 -8.59
N LYS A 181 17.38 7.59 -8.80
CA LYS A 181 17.53 8.32 -10.07
C LYS A 181 17.80 7.38 -11.26
N GLN A 182 18.67 6.36 -11.07
CA GLN A 182 18.93 5.36 -12.08
C GLN A 182 17.68 4.55 -12.42
N ALA A 183 16.92 4.10 -11.42
CA ALA A 183 15.69 3.36 -11.62
C ALA A 183 14.65 4.17 -12.43
N ILE A 184 14.50 5.46 -12.14
CA ILE A 184 13.63 6.35 -12.91
C ILE A 184 14.09 6.44 -14.37
N ALA A 185 15.38 6.67 -14.62
CA ALA A 185 15.91 6.80 -15.97
C ALA A 185 15.70 5.51 -16.78
N ILE A 186 16.11 4.37 -16.21
CA ILE A 186 16.02 3.04 -16.84
C ILE A 186 14.56 2.64 -17.11
N GLY A 187 13.65 2.94 -16.17
CA GLY A 187 12.22 2.69 -16.35
C GLY A 187 11.63 3.50 -17.49
N LYS A 188 11.91 4.80 -17.54
CA LYS A 188 11.43 5.72 -18.60
C LYS A 188 11.98 5.35 -20.00
N GLU A 189 13.20 4.86 -20.08
CA GLU A 189 13.77 4.35 -21.32
C GLU A 189 12.98 3.16 -21.89
N ARG A 190 12.31 2.38 -21.02
CA ARG A 190 11.49 1.21 -21.37
C ARG A 190 10.00 1.51 -21.50
N GLY A 191 9.62 2.77 -21.34
CA GLY A 191 8.22 3.20 -21.41
C GLY A 191 7.40 2.94 -20.14
N LEU A 192 8.06 2.69 -19.00
CA LEU A 192 7.41 2.57 -17.73
C LEU A 192 7.26 3.94 -17.05
N LYS A 193 6.09 4.21 -16.50
CA LYS A 193 5.91 5.24 -15.48
C LYS A 193 6.53 4.73 -14.17
N VAL A 194 7.33 5.55 -13.52
CA VAL A 194 8.02 5.17 -12.29
C VAL A 194 7.50 5.98 -11.12
N TYR A 195 6.85 5.29 -10.19
CA TYR A 195 6.30 5.87 -8.97
C TYR A 195 7.13 5.47 -7.75
N GLY A 196 7.32 6.39 -6.82
CA GLY A 196 7.83 6.06 -5.49
C GLY A 196 6.73 5.47 -4.62
N TRP A 197 7.00 4.35 -3.97
CA TRP A 197 6.17 3.77 -2.93
C TRP A 197 6.81 4.05 -1.58
N SER A 198 6.14 4.82 -0.73
CA SER A 198 6.66 5.28 0.55
C SER A 198 5.68 4.97 1.67
N PHE A 199 6.19 4.49 2.79
CA PHE A 199 5.37 4.35 4.00
C PHE A 199 5.05 5.74 4.56
N ALA A 200 3.80 5.96 4.96
CA ALA A 200 3.34 7.23 5.48
C ALA A 200 3.50 7.34 6.99
N MET A 201 2.76 6.53 7.77
CA MET A 201 2.80 6.62 9.23
C MET A 201 3.69 5.57 9.87
N ASN A 202 4.10 4.52 9.17
CA ASN A 202 5.09 3.56 9.63
C ASN A 202 6.51 4.09 9.35
N PHE A 203 7.21 4.51 10.39
CA PHE A 203 8.55 5.11 10.30
C PHE A 203 9.69 4.12 10.55
N GLY A 204 9.35 2.87 10.84
CA GLY A 204 10.31 1.80 11.12
C GLY A 204 10.91 1.86 12.52
N TYR A 205 11.47 0.72 12.92
CA TYR A 205 11.95 0.46 14.27
C TYR A 205 12.92 1.53 14.80
N GLY A 206 13.91 1.94 14.01
CA GLY A 206 14.98 2.86 14.44
C GLY A 206 14.54 4.31 14.65
N TYR A 207 13.31 4.70 14.33
CA TYR A 207 12.90 6.10 14.43
C TYR A 207 12.92 6.63 15.87
N SER A 208 12.55 5.81 16.84
CA SER A 208 12.60 6.20 18.27
C SER A 208 14.00 6.42 18.81
N GLU A 209 15.02 5.85 18.19
CA GLU A 209 16.43 5.96 18.58
C GLU A 209 17.05 7.26 18.08
N ILE A 210 16.45 7.91 17.11
CA ILE A 210 16.87 9.22 16.60
C ILE A 210 16.56 10.26 17.67
N LYS A 211 17.57 11.03 18.08
CA LYS A 211 17.48 12.04 19.14
C LYS A 211 16.27 12.96 18.94
N GLY A 212 15.39 13.02 19.93
CA GLY A 212 14.20 13.87 19.95
C GLY A 212 13.01 13.37 19.13
N ARG A 213 13.03 12.13 18.59
CA ARG A 213 11.94 11.58 17.79
C ARG A 213 10.97 10.71 18.57
N SER A 214 11.35 10.18 19.72
CA SER A 214 10.48 9.38 20.58
C SER A 214 9.16 10.09 20.96
N VAL A 215 9.16 11.42 21.04
CA VAL A 215 7.98 12.25 21.34
C VAL A 215 7.00 12.37 20.16
N ALA A 216 7.40 11.92 18.98
CA ALA A 216 6.61 11.96 17.75
C ALA A 216 5.84 10.67 17.46
N LEU A 217 5.87 9.71 18.39
CA LEU A 217 5.23 8.40 18.23
C LEU A 217 3.75 8.43 18.60
N ALA A 218 2.96 7.64 17.85
CA ALA A 218 1.59 7.33 18.23
C ALA A 218 1.60 6.42 19.46
N LEU A 219 0.78 6.76 20.46
CA LEU A 219 0.62 6.00 21.68
C LEU A 219 -0.83 5.63 21.89
N ASN A 220 -1.08 4.42 22.39
CA ASN A 220 -2.41 3.99 22.85
C ASN A 220 -2.69 4.47 24.29
N GLY A 221 -3.87 4.19 24.81
CA GLY A 221 -4.29 4.61 26.15
C GLY A 221 -3.53 3.99 27.32
N ASN A 222 -2.70 2.99 27.06
CA ASN A 222 -1.77 2.42 28.04
C ASN A 222 -0.39 3.08 28.00
N GLY A 223 -0.18 4.08 27.13
CA GLY A 223 1.10 4.74 26.91
C GLY A 223 2.09 3.93 26.08
N ASN A 224 1.66 2.84 25.46
CA ASN A 224 2.49 1.99 24.62
C ASN A 224 2.52 2.51 23.17
N ASN A 225 3.69 2.49 22.54
CA ASN A 225 3.83 2.55 21.09
C ASN A 225 3.51 1.17 20.47
N SER A 226 3.46 1.08 19.13
CA SER A 226 3.10 -0.15 18.42
C SER A 226 3.99 -1.35 18.79
N ILE A 227 5.30 -1.15 18.92
CA ILE A 227 6.25 -2.22 19.28
C ILE A 227 6.02 -2.70 20.71
N ALA A 228 5.86 -1.78 21.67
CA ALA A 228 5.60 -2.14 23.06
C ALA A 228 4.25 -2.86 23.20
N ASN A 229 3.24 -2.44 22.44
CA ASN A 229 1.95 -3.09 22.41
C ASN A 229 2.04 -4.52 21.84
N THR A 230 2.76 -4.74 20.74
CA THR A 230 2.98 -6.07 20.16
C THR A 230 3.63 -7.04 21.16
N LYS A 231 4.63 -6.57 21.92
CA LYS A 231 5.26 -7.38 22.97
C LYS A 231 4.28 -7.76 24.08
N PHE A 232 3.44 -6.81 24.49
CA PHE A 232 2.41 -7.04 25.50
C PHE A 232 1.38 -8.06 25.02
N ASP A 233 0.93 -7.94 23.78
CA ASP A 233 -0.06 -8.81 23.17
C ASP A 233 0.45 -10.24 23.01
N ARG A 234 1.72 -10.44 22.68
CA ARG A 234 2.36 -11.76 22.67
C ARG A 234 2.32 -12.43 24.04
N GLN A 235 2.52 -11.69 25.11
CA GLN A 235 2.39 -12.23 26.45
C GLN A 235 0.95 -12.67 26.76
N LEU A 236 -0.06 -11.90 26.28
CA LEU A 236 -1.47 -12.27 26.43
C LEU A 236 -1.82 -13.52 25.63
N VAL A 237 -1.29 -13.66 24.41
CA VAL A 237 -1.46 -14.87 23.58
C VAL A 237 -0.79 -16.08 24.24
N ALA A 238 0.44 -15.95 24.69
CA ALA A 238 1.17 -17.01 25.38
C ALA A 238 0.44 -17.49 26.66
N ASN A 239 -0.34 -16.61 27.30
CA ASN A 239 -1.16 -16.90 28.46
C ASN A 239 -2.59 -17.36 28.10
N GLY A 240 -2.91 -17.60 26.83
CA GLY A 240 -4.24 -18.03 26.36
C GLY A 240 -5.35 -16.99 26.49
N ARG A 241 -4.98 -15.70 26.61
CA ARG A 241 -5.92 -14.59 26.82
C ARG A 241 -6.29 -13.80 25.56
N ALA A 242 -5.61 -14.04 24.44
CA ALA A 242 -5.89 -13.41 23.16
C ALA A 242 -5.61 -14.35 21.98
N PHE A 243 -6.18 -14.07 20.80
CA PHE A 243 -5.92 -14.79 19.57
C PHE A 243 -4.90 -14.04 18.71
N TYR A 244 -4.06 -14.81 18.02
CA TYR A 244 -2.90 -14.34 17.29
C TYR A 244 -3.28 -14.12 15.82
N GLU A 245 -3.75 -12.96 15.43
CA GLU A 245 -3.98 -12.64 14.02
C GLU A 245 -3.03 -11.59 13.43
N ASP A 246 -2.36 -10.74 14.24
CA ASP A 246 -1.64 -9.57 13.73
C ASP A 246 -0.22 -9.36 14.31
N ALA A 247 0.48 -10.41 14.71
CA ALA A 247 1.80 -10.31 15.36
C ALA A 247 2.96 -9.96 14.41
N TYR A 248 2.68 -9.66 13.16
CA TYR A 248 3.71 -9.42 12.14
C TYR A 248 4.18 -7.95 12.04
N GLU A 249 3.67 -7.05 12.87
CA GLU A 249 4.10 -5.64 12.86
C GLU A 249 5.23 -5.32 13.88
N GLU A 250 6.08 -6.31 14.19
CA GLU A 250 7.14 -6.17 15.22
C GLU A 250 8.14 -5.05 14.96
N ASP A 251 8.41 -4.79 13.70
CA ASP A 251 9.37 -3.79 13.25
C ASP A 251 8.71 -2.47 12.86
N HIS A 252 7.38 -2.37 13.03
CA HIS A 252 6.59 -1.24 12.60
C HIS A 252 6.40 -0.25 13.74
N LEU A 253 7.03 0.90 13.65
CA LEU A 253 6.88 1.99 14.60
C LEU A 253 6.11 3.15 13.98
N PHE A 254 4.91 3.42 14.49
CA PHE A 254 4.00 4.40 13.92
C PHE A 254 4.16 5.79 14.54
N ALA A 255 4.17 6.80 13.69
CA ALA A 255 4.22 8.20 14.07
C ALA A 255 2.84 8.73 14.49
N ASP A 256 2.83 9.68 15.42
CA ASP A 256 1.65 10.47 15.76
C ASP A 256 1.35 11.45 14.60
N PRO A 257 0.21 11.33 13.91
CA PRO A 257 -0.11 12.17 12.75
C PRO A 257 -0.30 13.65 13.09
N TYR A 258 -0.42 13.99 14.35
CA TYR A 258 -0.44 15.38 14.83
C TYR A 258 0.95 15.94 15.14
N SER A 259 1.98 15.11 15.17
CA SER A 259 3.34 15.56 15.42
C SER A 259 3.88 16.41 14.29
N ALA A 260 4.27 17.65 14.60
CA ALA A 260 4.96 18.54 13.66
C ALA A 260 6.31 17.97 13.22
N ILE A 261 7.01 17.28 14.14
CA ILE A 261 8.29 16.61 13.87
C ILE A 261 8.10 15.51 12.84
N ALA A 262 7.14 14.61 13.05
CA ALA A 262 6.87 13.51 12.12
C ALA A 262 6.48 14.03 10.73
N LYS A 263 5.63 15.05 10.66
CA LYS A 263 5.27 15.70 9.38
C LYS A 263 6.48 16.31 8.67
N ALA A 264 7.34 17.01 9.39
CA ALA A 264 8.54 17.65 8.83
C ALA A 264 9.52 16.59 8.31
N ASP A 265 9.77 15.53 9.09
CA ASP A 265 10.68 14.45 8.74
C ASP A 265 10.22 13.73 7.46
N LEU A 266 8.95 13.28 7.37
CA LEU A 266 8.45 12.63 6.16
C LEU A 266 8.35 13.59 4.97
N THR A 267 8.03 14.86 5.20
CA THR A 267 8.05 15.87 4.13
C THR A 267 9.45 16.06 3.55
N SER A 268 10.51 15.91 4.36
CA SER A 268 11.89 15.95 3.86
C SER A 268 12.20 14.77 2.94
N VAL A 269 11.71 13.57 3.28
CA VAL A 269 11.79 12.37 2.41
C VAL A 269 11.09 12.63 1.07
N VAL A 270 9.83 13.07 1.11
CA VAL A 270 9.05 13.35 -0.11
C VAL A 270 9.76 14.38 -0.98
N LYS A 271 10.25 15.48 -0.41
CA LYS A 271 10.97 16.52 -1.16
C LYS A 271 12.25 15.98 -1.81
N ALA A 272 13.04 15.20 -1.08
CA ALA A 272 14.26 14.64 -1.60
C ALA A 272 14.00 13.63 -2.74
N LEU A 273 13.01 12.76 -2.58
CA LEU A 273 12.63 11.77 -3.61
C LEU A 273 12.07 12.43 -4.87
N MET A 274 11.21 13.45 -4.73
CA MET A 274 10.59 14.12 -5.87
C MET A 274 11.60 14.92 -6.73
N GLN A 275 12.74 15.35 -6.18
CA GLN A 275 13.81 16.01 -6.93
C GLN A 275 14.42 15.14 -8.04
N ARG A 276 14.24 13.81 -7.98
CA ARG A 276 14.65 12.87 -9.03
C ARG A 276 13.61 12.73 -10.15
N HIS A 277 12.52 13.49 -10.09
CA HIS A 277 11.44 13.56 -11.09
C HIS A 277 10.77 12.23 -11.41
N PRO A 278 10.27 11.46 -10.41
CA PRO A 278 9.37 10.34 -10.66
C PRO A 278 8.08 10.81 -11.32
N ASP A 279 7.29 9.88 -11.87
CA ASP A 279 5.98 10.21 -12.44
C ASP A 279 4.90 10.43 -11.37
N GLY A 280 5.12 9.92 -10.16
CA GLY A 280 4.24 10.08 -9.02
C GLY A 280 4.79 9.43 -7.76
N MET A 281 4.03 9.50 -6.68
CA MET A 281 4.29 8.77 -5.44
C MET A 281 3.00 8.23 -4.85
N VAL A 282 3.08 7.02 -4.29
CA VAL A 282 2.00 6.41 -3.52
C VAL A 282 2.41 6.25 -2.06
N PHE A 283 1.45 6.48 -1.18
CA PHE A 283 1.65 6.37 0.26
C PHE A 283 0.95 5.12 0.79
N ASP A 284 1.73 4.25 1.40
CA ASP A 284 1.24 3.09 2.13
C ASP A 284 1.25 3.36 3.64
N TYR A 285 0.66 2.48 4.44
CA TYR A 285 0.52 2.68 5.89
C TYR A 285 -0.09 4.05 6.25
N VAL A 286 -1.04 4.53 5.43
CA VAL A 286 -1.84 5.74 5.71
C VAL A 286 -2.93 5.35 6.73
N ARG A 287 -2.48 4.93 7.91
CA ARG A 287 -3.30 4.33 8.96
C ARG A 287 -2.56 4.26 10.29
N TYR A 288 -3.29 3.96 11.34
CA TYR A 288 -2.70 3.52 12.60
C TYR A 288 -2.31 2.03 12.56
N PRO A 289 -1.51 1.55 13.53
CA PRO A 289 -1.21 0.12 13.65
C PRO A 289 -2.48 -0.68 13.95
N THR A 290 -2.47 -1.96 13.58
CA THR A 290 -3.53 -2.89 13.96
C THR A 290 -3.51 -3.14 15.46
N ASN A 291 -4.68 -3.49 16.00
CA ASN A 291 -4.82 -3.89 17.39
C ASN A 291 -4.94 -5.42 17.44
N SER A 292 -4.10 -6.06 18.24
CA SER A 292 -4.07 -7.53 18.37
C SER A 292 -5.33 -8.14 19.00
N THR A 293 -6.17 -7.34 19.63
CA THR A 293 -7.36 -7.83 20.34
C THR A 293 -8.60 -7.98 19.45
N GLY A 294 -8.51 -7.68 18.16
CA GLY A 294 -9.60 -7.86 17.20
C GLY A 294 -9.69 -6.77 16.14
N ALA A 295 -10.43 -7.05 15.07
CA ALA A 295 -10.58 -6.14 13.94
C ALA A 295 -11.40 -4.87 14.26
N LEU A 296 -12.23 -4.87 15.31
CA LEU A 296 -13.06 -3.74 15.70
C LEU A 296 -12.71 -3.26 17.11
N ILE A 297 -12.56 -1.94 17.27
CA ILE A 297 -12.33 -1.25 18.54
C ILE A 297 -13.57 -0.49 18.98
N ASP A 298 -13.78 -0.44 20.29
CA ASP A 298 -14.94 0.19 20.94
C ASP A 298 -14.59 0.96 22.21
N ASN A 299 -13.30 1.12 22.51
CA ASN A 299 -12.84 1.84 23.69
C ASN A 299 -11.76 2.85 23.32
N VAL A 300 -11.82 4.04 23.94
CA VAL A 300 -10.90 5.14 23.66
C VAL A 300 -9.44 4.78 23.94
N LYS A 301 -9.17 3.87 24.88
CA LYS A 301 -7.80 3.42 25.17
C LYS A 301 -7.18 2.56 24.05
N GLN A 302 -8.00 2.03 23.16
CA GLN A 302 -7.53 1.30 21.98
C GLN A 302 -7.12 2.23 20.84
N LEU A 303 -7.51 3.51 20.88
CA LEU A 303 -7.09 4.51 19.89
C LEU A 303 -5.62 4.92 20.11
N TRP A 304 -4.94 5.21 19.01
CA TRP A 304 -3.54 5.66 19.00
C TRP A 304 -3.40 7.20 19.06
N ILE A 305 -4.24 7.85 19.86
CA ILE A 305 -4.33 9.31 19.99
C ILE A 305 -3.84 9.83 21.34
N HIS A 306 -3.20 8.99 22.14
CA HIS A 306 -2.75 9.33 23.48
C HIS A 306 -1.32 9.92 23.51
N GLY A 307 -0.61 9.98 22.37
CA GLY A 307 0.63 10.72 22.23
C GLY A 307 0.45 12.21 22.54
N LYS A 308 1.53 12.86 22.98
CA LYS A 308 1.49 14.26 23.43
C LYS A 308 0.86 15.19 22.38
N SER A 309 1.24 15.05 21.10
CA SER A 309 0.77 15.92 20.02
C SER A 309 -0.71 15.71 19.73
N SER A 310 -1.13 14.45 19.57
CA SER A 310 -2.52 14.10 19.30
C SER A 310 -3.44 14.48 20.45
N ARG A 311 -3.07 14.10 21.70
CA ARG A 311 -3.85 14.46 22.89
C ARG A 311 -4.01 15.98 23.04
N SER A 312 -2.93 16.74 22.86
CA SER A 312 -2.97 18.20 22.95
C SER A 312 -3.86 18.81 21.86
N ALA A 313 -3.74 18.33 20.62
CA ALA A 313 -4.55 18.78 19.51
C ALA A 313 -6.05 18.50 19.74
N LEU A 314 -6.40 17.31 20.25
CA LEU A 314 -7.76 16.95 20.58
C LEU A 314 -8.35 17.88 21.64
N LEU A 315 -7.67 18.03 22.77
CA LEU A 315 -8.18 18.87 23.87
C LEU A 315 -8.30 20.34 23.48
N ASN A 316 -7.34 20.85 22.68
CA ASN A 316 -7.36 22.24 22.20
C ASN A 316 -8.47 22.50 21.16
N SER A 317 -8.95 21.47 20.47
CA SER A 317 -10.05 21.60 19.49
C SER A 317 -11.43 21.69 20.13
N ILE A 318 -11.54 21.47 21.43
CA ILE A 318 -12.81 21.48 22.15
C ILE A 318 -12.97 22.83 22.87
N ASP A 319 -13.84 23.69 22.38
CA ASP A 319 -14.06 25.03 22.94
C ASP A 319 -14.75 24.98 24.32
N ASN A 320 -15.72 24.10 24.49
CA ASN A 320 -16.46 23.96 25.72
C ASN A 320 -15.60 23.35 26.84
N LYS A 321 -15.38 24.08 27.90
CA LYS A 321 -14.51 23.69 29.02
C LYS A 321 -14.99 22.41 29.73
N ASN A 322 -16.29 22.21 29.90
CA ASN A 322 -16.85 21.01 30.52
C ASN A 322 -16.57 19.78 29.66
N VAL A 323 -16.85 19.89 28.37
CA VAL A 323 -16.58 18.79 27.40
C VAL A 323 -15.10 18.49 27.32
N ARG A 324 -14.24 19.51 27.34
CA ARG A 324 -12.78 19.34 27.33
C ARG A 324 -12.28 18.60 28.58
N GLU A 325 -12.80 18.93 29.76
CA GLU A 325 -12.43 18.28 31.01
C GLU A 325 -12.94 16.83 31.05
N LEU A 326 -14.19 16.57 30.64
CA LEU A 326 -14.70 15.22 30.49
C LEU A 326 -13.91 14.40 29.47
N MET A 327 -13.50 15.00 28.34
CA MET A 327 -12.63 14.34 27.37
C MET A 327 -11.26 13.97 27.99
N ALA A 328 -10.68 14.84 28.80
CA ALA A 328 -9.41 14.55 29.46
C ALA A 328 -9.51 13.38 30.45
N LEU A 329 -10.63 13.30 31.19
CA LEU A 329 -10.95 12.18 32.09
C LEU A 329 -11.21 10.90 31.30
N TYR A 330 -12.02 10.97 30.24
CA TYR A 330 -12.32 9.83 29.36
C TYR A 330 -11.06 9.24 28.72
N LEU A 331 -10.15 10.07 28.20
CA LEU A 331 -8.85 9.62 27.70
C LEU A 331 -7.99 8.95 28.79
N GLN A 332 -8.07 9.44 30.02
CA GLN A 332 -7.29 8.93 31.16
C GLN A 332 -7.84 7.60 31.68
N ASN A 333 -9.15 7.51 31.86
CA ASN A 333 -9.83 6.38 32.53
C ASN A 333 -10.23 5.28 31.56
N GLY A 334 -10.68 5.66 30.34
CA GLY A 334 -11.25 4.76 29.34
C GLY A 334 -12.77 4.72 29.35
N ASP A 335 -13.38 5.24 30.39
CA ASP A 335 -14.83 5.37 30.63
C ASP A 335 -15.15 6.66 31.41
N LEU A 336 -16.42 6.95 31.57
CA LEU A 336 -16.90 8.03 32.42
C LEU A 336 -17.84 7.47 33.51
N THR A 337 -17.59 7.88 34.73
CA THR A 337 -18.46 7.59 35.87
C THR A 337 -19.49 8.72 36.12
N SER A 338 -20.53 8.42 36.89
CA SER A 338 -21.45 9.43 37.36
C SER A 338 -20.76 10.54 38.16
N ASP A 339 -19.73 10.17 38.94
CA ASP A 339 -18.95 11.11 39.75
C ASP A 339 -18.12 12.05 38.88
N ASP A 340 -17.53 11.56 37.77
CA ASP A 340 -16.79 12.42 36.85
C ASP A 340 -17.67 13.56 36.31
N VAL A 341 -18.90 13.26 35.94
CA VAL A 341 -19.86 14.27 35.44
C VAL A 341 -20.25 15.26 36.54
N ILE A 342 -20.60 14.76 37.74
CA ILE A 342 -20.98 15.62 38.89
C ILE A 342 -19.82 16.51 39.30
N GLN A 343 -18.62 15.97 39.45
CA GLN A 343 -17.46 16.73 39.91
C GLN A 343 -16.98 17.76 38.88
N THR A 344 -17.06 17.42 37.59
CA THR A 344 -16.76 18.36 36.52
C THR A 344 -17.70 19.55 36.54
N GLU A 345 -19.03 19.30 36.65
CA GLU A 345 -20.01 20.36 36.73
C GLU A 345 -19.79 21.25 37.95
N LYS A 346 -19.52 20.67 39.14
CA LYS A 346 -19.25 21.44 40.37
C LYS A 346 -18.00 22.34 40.23
N ARG A 347 -16.86 21.79 39.79
CA ARG A 347 -15.60 22.55 39.62
C ARG A 347 -15.78 23.74 38.67
N LEU A 348 -16.51 23.54 37.60
CA LEU A 348 -16.72 24.60 36.61
C LEU A 348 -17.72 25.64 37.07
N ALA A 349 -18.75 25.23 37.80
CA ALA A 349 -19.68 26.14 38.45
C ALA A 349 -18.97 27.06 39.47
N ASP A 350 -18.09 26.48 40.30
CA ASP A 350 -17.26 27.22 41.26
C ASP A 350 -16.33 28.20 40.55
N THR A 351 -15.69 27.77 39.50
CA THR A 351 -14.75 28.61 38.73
C THR A 351 -15.47 29.75 38.00
N SER A 352 -16.67 29.50 37.48
CA SER A 352 -17.46 30.45 36.71
C SER A 352 -18.39 31.30 37.59
N LYS A 353 -18.45 31.06 38.91
CA LYS A 353 -19.37 31.69 39.86
C LYS A 353 -20.85 31.53 39.47
N VAL A 354 -21.20 30.40 38.82
CA VAL A 354 -22.55 30.03 38.41
C VAL A 354 -23.03 28.88 39.27
N LYS A 355 -24.34 28.80 39.54
CA LYS A 355 -24.89 27.65 40.28
C LYS A 355 -24.71 26.36 39.46
N PRO A 356 -24.23 25.25 40.09
CA PRO A 356 -24.14 23.96 39.43
C PRO A 356 -25.47 23.51 38.86
N THR A 357 -25.45 22.91 37.68
CA THR A 357 -26.61 22.28 37.08
C THR A 357 -27.01 21.07 37.91
N ASN A 358 -28.27 20.97 38.30
CA ASN A 358 -28.78 19.79 39.01
C ASN A 358 -28.97 18.63 37.99
N ILE A 359 -27.99 17.73 37.90
CA ILE A 359 -28.04 16.57 37.01
C ILE A 359 -29.00 15.54 37.61
N LYS A 360 -30.20 15.39 37.01
CA LYS A 360 -31.28 14.51 37.52
C LYS A 360 -30.91 13.03 37.44
N ASN A 361 -30.19 12.61 36.38
CA ASN A 361 -29.76 11.23 36.17
C ASN A 361 -28.26 11.18 35.78
N PRO A 362 -27.32 11.20 36.74
CA PRO A 362 -25.91 11.27 36.45
C PRO A 362 -25.37 10.06 35.67
N LYS A 363 -25.93 8.86 35.89
CA LYS A 363 -25.52 7.64 35.19
C LYS A 363 -25.88 7.70 33.70
N GLU A 364 -27.09 8.13 33.38
CA GLU A 364 -27.53 8.30 31.99
C GLU A 364 -26.75 9.42 31.31
N THR A 365 -26.52 10.53 32.03
CA THR A 365 -25.71 11.65 31.53
C THR A 365 -24.28 11.22 31.21
N ALA A 366 -23.68 10.40 32.07
CA ALA A 366 -22.33 9.87 31.83
C ALA A 366 -22.29 8.99 30.56
N ALA A 367 -23.26 8.08 30.39
CA ALA A 367 -23.34 7.22 29.23
C ALA A 367 -23.54 8.00 27.91
N ILE A 368 -24.41 9.03 27.93
CA ILE A 368 -24.60 9.92 26.76
C ILE A 368 -23.34 10.71 26.48
N ALA A 369 -22.67 11.25 27.49
CA ALA A 369 -21.44 11.99 27.35
C ALA A 369 -20.32 11.11 26.77
N GLU A 370 -20.17 9.89 27.27
CA GLU A 370 -19.19 8.90 26.76
C GLU A 370 -19.40 8.61 25.27
N GLY A 371 -20.63 8.36 24.81
CA GLY A 371 -20.95 8.15 23.41
C GLY A 371 -20.59 9.36 22.51
N LEU A 372 -20.83 10.59 23.01
CA LEU A 372 -20.43 11.82 22.30
C LEU A 372 -18.90 11.98 22.25
N LEU A 373 -18.21 11.72 23.36
CA LEU A 373 -16.76 11.81 23.45
C LEU A 373 -16.07 10.73 22.60
N TRP A 374 -16.63 9.52 22.53
CA TRP A 374 -16.17 8.48 21.61
C TRP A 374 -16.21 8.94 20.15
N ASN A 375 -17.32 9.55 19.73
CA ASN A 375 -17.43 10.10 18.37
C ASN A 375 -16.43 11.23 18.11
N ILE A 376 -16.16 12.09 19.08
CA ILE A 376 -15.13 13.15 18.95
C ILE A 376 -13.74 12.52 18.83
N ALA A 377 -13.41 11.53 19.66
CA ALA A 377 -12.12 10.85 19.66
C ALA A 377 -11.85 10.08 18.37
N THR A 378 -12.84 9.35 17.85
CA THR A 378 -12.73 8.61 16.59
C THR A 378 -12.63 9.53 15.38
N ASN A 379 -13.40 10.63 15.34
CA ASN A 379 -13.25 11.65 14.31
C ASN A 379 -11.87 12.33 14.35
N HIS A 380 -11.34 12.59 15.56
CA HIS A 380 -9.99 13.11 15.71
C HIS A 380 -8.96 12.13 15.15
N ALA A 381 -9.06 10.84 15.43
CA ALA A 381 -8.17 9.83 14.86
C ALA A 381 -8.22 9.83 13.33
N TYR A 382 -9.40 9.78 12.72
CA TYR A 382 -9.58 9.84 11.27
C TYR A 382 -9.01 11.12 10.65
N GLN A 383 -9.31 12.27 11.26
CA GLN A 383 -8.83 13.55 10.75
C GLN A 383 -7.30 13.67 10.83
N GLY A 384 -6.69 13.05 11.84
CA GLY A 384 -5.23 12.94 11.95
C GLY A 384 -4.61 12.27 10.74
N VAL A 385 -5.13 11.11 10.35
CA VAL A 385 -4.66 10.35 9.16
C VAL A 385 -4.81 11.17 7.88
N ILE A 386 -6.00 11.76 7.66
CA ILE A 386 -6.29 12.58 6.46
C ILE A 386 -5.36 13.79 6.38
N ASN A 387 -5.23 14.53 7.48
CA ASN A 387 -4.40 15.73 7.54
C ASN A 387 -2.91 15.40 7.37
N PHE A 388 -2.46 14.26 7.90
CA PHE A 388 -1.08 13.84 7.78
C PHE A 388 -0.71 13.56 6.31
N VAL A 389 -1.44 12.67 5.63
CA VAL A 389 -1.15 12.34 4.23
C VAL A 389 -1.31 13.55 3.31
N THR A 390 -2.28 14.42 3.58
CA THR A 390 -2.48 15.67 2.83
C THR A 390 -1.28 16.62 2.99
N ALA A 391 -0.79 16.78 4.22
CA ALA A 391 0.33 17.68 4.51
C ALA A 391 1.64 17.18 3.89
N VAL A 392 1.97 15.89 4.06
CA VAL A 392 3.25 15.33 3.56
C VAL A 392 3.27 15.21 2.03
N SER A 393 2.12 15.05 1.39
CA SER A 393 2.00 15.00 -0.08
C SER A 393 1.86 16.39 -0.74
N ALA A 394 1.71 17.46 0.04
CA ALA A 394 1.54 18.81 -0.50
C ALA A 394 2.64 19.25 -1.50
N PRO A 395 3.93 18.94 -1.31
CA PRO A 395 4.97 19.24 -2.29
C PRO A 395 4.73 18.61 -3.66
N LEU A 396 4.23 17.36 -3.69
CA LEU A 396 3.89 16.66 -4.94
C LEU A 396 2.74 17.36 -5.67
N LYS A 397 1.68 17.70 -4.92
CA LYS A 397 0.51 18.42 -5.48
C LYS A 397 0.89 19.76 -6.07
N GLN A 398 1.77 20.52 -5.40
CA GLN A 398 2.26 21.83 -5.89
C GLN A 398 3.05 21.70 -7.19
N ASN A 399 3.63 20.54 -7.46
CA ASN A 399 4.39 20.24 -8.68
C ASN A 399 3.58 19.41 -9.70
N ASN A 400 2.26 19.29 -9.54
CA ASN A 400 1.36 18.52 -10.41
C ASN A 400 1.78 17.06 -10.62
N MET A 401 2.42 16.46 -9.63
CA MET A 401 2.79 15.05 -9.66
C MET A 401 1.62 14.18 -9.20
N ALA A 402 1.51 12.97 -9.75
CA ALA A 402 0.50 12.02 -9.32
C ALA A 402 0.71 11.59 -7.85
N ILE A 403 -0.38 11.44 -7.11
CA ILE A 403 -0.37 11.07 -5.70
C ILE A 403 -1.38 9.94 -5.51
N GLY A 404 -0.94 8.82 -4.95
CA GLY A 404 -1.81 7.70 -4.63
C GLY A 404 -1.76 7.32 -3.15
N THR A 405 -2.77 6.56 -2.72
CA THR A 405 -2.84 5.99 -1.37
C THR A 405 -3.18 4.52 -1.44
N VAL A 406 -2.44 3.72 -0.66
CA VAL A 406 -2.64 2.28 -0.50
C VAL A 406 -3.47 2.04 0.77
N PHE A 407 -4.46 1.16 0.69
CA PHE A 407 -5.34 0.92 1.82
C PHE A 407 -6.06 -0.44 1.72
N PHE A 408 -6.55 -0.92 2.85
CA PHE A 408 -7.44 -2.07 2.89
C PHE A 408 -8.88 -1.64 2.57
N PRO A 409 -9.62 -2.32 1.69
CA PRO A 409 -11.01 -1.98 1.38
C PRO A 409 -11.90 -1.84 2.61
N ASN A 410 -11.71 -2.69 3.62
CA ASN A 410 -12.44 -2.66 4.88
C ASN A 410 -11.81 -1.75 5.96
N GLY A 411 -10.75 -0.98 5.66
CA GLY A 411 -10.03 -0.16 6.63
C GLY A 411 -10.83 1.03 7.19
N ASN A 412 -11.91 1.42 6.53
CA ASN A 412 -12.86 2.46 6.96
C ASN A 412 -14.12 1.89 7.64
N ARG A 413 -14.20 0.57 7.85
CA ARG A 413 -15.41 -0.07 8.38
C ARG A 413 -15.78 0.45 9.76
N ALA A 414 -17.06 0.81 9.90
CA ALA A 414 -17.69 1.12 11.16
C ALA A 414 -18.97 0.29 11.30
N GLU A 415 -19.20 -0.32 12.46
CA GLU A 415 -20.33 -1.18 12.72
C GLU A 415 -20.79 -1.05 14.18
N SER A 416 -22.06 -0.70 14.40
CA SER A 416 -22.66 -0.59 15.73
C SER A 416 -21.84 0.26 16.73
N GLY A 417 -21.26 1.37 16.26
CA GLY A 417 -20.44 2.27 17.07
C GLY A 417 -19.00 1.81 17.31
N LYS A 418 -18.60 0.67 16.74
CA LYS A 418 -17.23 0.17 16.73
C LYS A 418 -16.57 0.49 15.39
N PHE A 419 -15.25 0.61 15.39
CA PHE A 419 -14.48 1.00 14.23
C PHE A 419 -13.38 -0.03 13.95
N GLU A 420 -13.03 -0.20 12.67
CA GLU A 420 -11.88 -1.00 12.30
C GLU A 420 -10.59 -0.38 12.88
N ALA A 421 -9.74 -1.22 13.49
CA ALA A 421 -8.62 -0.78 14.34
C ALA A 421 -7.58 0.09 13.62
N ARG A 422 -7.38 -0.11 12.32
CA ARG A 422 -6.45 0.68 11.50
C ARG A 422 -6.86 2.14 11.36
N MET A 423 -8.14 2.45 11.62
CA MET A 423 -8.68 3.81 11.48
C MET A 423 -8.28 4.46 10.16
N GLN A 424 -8.52 3.75 9.04
CA GLN A 424 -8.09 4.13 7.70
C GLN A 424 -9.25 4.70 6.86
N PRO A 425 -9.57 6.00 6.96
CA PRO A 425 -10.75 6.61 6.33
C PRO A 425 -10.49 6.92 4.84
N TRP A 426 -10.18 5.91 4.03
CA TRP A 426 -9.81 6.06 2.64
C TRP A 426 -10.93 6.66 1.77
N ASP A 427 -12.17 6.46 2.13
CA ASP A 427 -13.36 7.07 1.52
C ASP A 427 -13.38 8.61 1.64
N ARG A 428 -12.68 9.15 2.64
CA ARG A 428 -12.56 10.59 2.93
C ARG A 428 -11.24 11.21 2.46
N PHE A 429 -10.35 10.45 1.85
CA PHE A 429 -9.12 11.02 1.29
C PHE A 429 -9.45 11.98 0.13
N PRO A 430 -8.62 13.01 -0.12
CA PRO A 430 -8.84 13.96 -1.21
C PRO A 430 -9.08 13.26 -2.54
N ILE A 431 -10.03 13.76 -3.35
CA ILE A 431 -10.44 13.16 -4.63
C ILE A 431 -9.33 13.11 -5.69
N TYR A 432 -8.30 13.97 -5.57
CA TYR A 432 -7.15 13.99 -6.46
C TYR A 432 -6.12 12.89 -6.16
N MET A 433 -6.26 12.17 -5.05
CA MET A 433 -5.40 11.04 -4.72
C MET A 433 -5.95 9.77 -5.37
N GLU A 434 -5.11 9.07 -6.11
CA GLU A 434 -5.40 7.77 -6.67
C GLU A 434 -5.70 6.76 -5.56
N ARG A 435 -6.65 5.86 -5.79
CA ARG A 435 -7.05 4.80 -4.86
C ARG A 435 -6.39 3.48 -5.26
N HIS A 436 -5.52 2.97 -4.40
CA HIS A 436 -4.86 1.68 -4.59
C HIS A 436 -5.30 0.69 -3.49
N PRO A 437 -6.52 0.12 -3.60
CA PRO A 437 -7.01 -0.86 -2.62
C PRO A 437 -6.22 -2.17 -2.70
N MET A 438 -5.78 -2.69 -1.55
CA MET A 438 -5.23 -4.03 -1.40
C MET A 438 -6.37 -5.04 -1.42
N THR A 439 -6.70 -5.54 -2.59
CA THR A 439 -7.83 -6.46 -2.81
C THR A 439 -7.38 -7.92 -2.68
N TYR A 440 -7.05 -8.32 -1.46
CA TYR A 440 -6.41 -9.59 -1.12
C TYR A 440 -7.39 -10.64 -0.59
N ALA A 441 -8.67 -10.52 -0.88
CA ALA A 441 -9.65 -11.52 -0.50
C ALA A 441 -9.37 -12.88 -1.17
N LEU A 442 -9.59 -13.97 -0.42
CA LEU A 442 -9.31 -15.33 -0.86
C LEU A 442 -10.58 -15.99 -1.39
N CYS A 443 -10.59 -16.33 -2.67
CA CYS A 443 -11.64 -17.12 -3.33
C CYS A 443 -11.12 -17.75 -4.62
N ASN A 444 -11.75 -18.84 -5.07
CA ASN A 444 -11.23 -19.64 -6.18
C ASN A 444 -11.44 -19.01 -7.57
N ASP A 445 -12.42 -18.10 -7.71
CA ASP A 445 -12.89 -17.55 -8.99
C ASP A 445 -12.67 -16.04 -9.17
N GLY A 446 -12.13 -15.36 -8.14
CA GLY A 446 -11.89 -13.92 -8.14
C GLY A 446 -13.12 -13.07 -7.82
N SER A 447 -14.28 -13.66 -7.55
CA SER A 447 -15.52 -12.92 -7.22
C SER A 447 -15.38 -12.04 -5.98
N CYS A 448 -14.74 -12.54 -4.92
CA CYS A 448 -14.50 -11.80 -3.69
C CYS A 448 -13.57 -10.59 -3.90
N VAL A 449 -12.58 -10.71 -4.78
CA VAL A 449 -11.71 -9.60 -5.18
C VAL A 449 -12.52 -8.54 -5.95
N ALA A 450 -13.38 -8.98 -6.87
CA ALA A 450 -14.27 -8.09 -7.62
C ALA A 450 -15.28 -7.37 -6.69
N GLU A 451 -15.75 -8.01 -5.63
CA GLU A 451 -16.60 -7.39 -4.59
C GLU A 451 -15.86 -6.28 -3.85
N GLN A 452 -14.63 -6.52 -3.42
CA GLN A 452 -13.80 -5.50 -2.78
C GLN A 452 -13.56 -4.28 -3.70
N VAL A 453 -13.31 -4.50 -4.98
CA VAL A 453 -13.15 -3.41 -5.97
C VAL A 453 -14.44 -2.63 -6.13
N ALA A 454 -15.58 -3.32 -6.28
CA ALA A 454 -16.88 -2.67 -6.41
C ALA A 454 -17.24 -1.82 -5.17
N GLU A 455 -16.93 -2.28 -3.97
CA GLU A 455 -17.11 -1.51 -2.73
C GLU A 455 -16.31 -0.20 -2.79
N VAL A 456 -15.04 -0.27 -3.20
CA VAL A 456 -14.19 0.93 -3.33
C VAL A 456 -14.68 1.87 -4.41
N VAL A 457 -15.08 1.35 -5.57
CA VAL A 457 -15.64 2.16 -6.66
C VAL A 457 -16.91 2.90 -6.22
N ASN A 458 -17.82 2.20 -5.53
CA ASN A 458 -19.08 2.78 -5.04
C ASN A 458 -18.87 3.90 -4.01
N GLN A 459 -17.80 3.85 -3.22
CA GLN A 459 -17.46 4.86 -2.22
C GLN A 459 -16.48 5.93 -2.72
N SER A 460 -16.02 5.83 -3.98
CA SER A 460 -15.10 6.78 -4.60
C SER A 460 -15.80 7.76 -5.51
N SER A 461 -15.26 8.97 -5.64
CA SER A 461 -15.73 9.92 -6.67
C SER A 461 -15.47 9.36 -8.07
N PRO A 462 -16.39 9.57 -9.05
CA PRO A 462 -16.17 9.14 -10.44
C PRO A 462 -14.91 9.70 -11.11
N GLN A 463 -14.36 10.80 -10.59
CA GLN A 463 -13.12 11.42 -11.09
C GLN A 463 -11.86 10.81 -10.47
N THR A 464 -12.00 10.00 -9.42
CA THR A 464 -10.87 9.39 -8.73
C THR A 464 -10.42 8.12 -9.46
N LEU A 465 -9.14 8.04 -9.81
CA LEU A 465 -8.57 6.81 -10.35
C LEU A 465 -8.59 5.71 -9.28
N VAL A 466 -9.17 4.57 -9.61
CA VAL A 466 -9.11 3.35 -8.81
C VAL A 466 -8.25 2.34 -9.55
N CYS A 467 -7.14 1.93 -8.92
CA CYS A 467 -6.18 0.98 -9.46
C CYS A 467 -5.95 -0.15 -8.42
N PRO A 468 -6.76 -1.22 -8.44
CA PRO A 468 -6.65 -2.28 -7.43
C PRO A 468 -5.29 -2.98 -7.47
N ILE A 469 -4.81 -3.33 -6.27
CA ILE A 469 -3.63 -4.14 -6.06
C ILE A 469 -4.08 -5.59 -5.92
N LEU A 470 -3.61 -6.44 -6.85
CA LEU A 470 -3.93 -7.86 -6.89
C LEU A 470 -2.76 -8.66 -6.31
N ALA A 471 -3.04 -9.59 -5.41
CA ALA A 471 -2.07 -10.55 -4.89
C ALA A 471 -2.13 -11.85 -5.71
N GLY A 472 -0.97 -12.40 -6.09
CA GLY A 472 -0.94 -13.65 -6.85
C GLY A 472 0.22 -13.74 -7.86
N THR A 473 0.03 -14.59 -8.86
CA THR A 473 0.97 -14.77 -9.98
C THR A 473 0.19 -14.94 -11.30
N TRP A 474 0.92 -14.93 -12.40
CA TRP A 474 0.38 -15.22 -13.73
C TRP A 474 0.19 -16.73 -13.95
N GLY A 475 -0.84 -17.09 -14.68
CA GLY A 475 -1.08 -18.45 -15.18
C GLY A 475 -1.65 -19.44 -14.17
N GLN A 476 -1.38 -19.27 -12.88
CA GLN A 476 -1.81 -20.19 -11.82
C GLN A 476 -2.18 -19.45 -10.53
N GLY A 477 -2.93 -20.12 -9.66
CA GLY A 477 -3.19 -19.62 -8.32
C GLY A 477 -1.92 -19.65 -7.47
N PHE A 478 -1.83 -18.74 -6.50
CA PHE A 478 -0.71 -18.63 -5.58
C PHE A 478 -1.21 -18.22 -4.19
N ASP A 479 -0.80 -18.94 -3.16
CA ASP A 479 -1.13 -18.67 -1.75
C ASP A 479 -2.63 -18.39 -1.51
N GLY A 480 -3.49 -19.24 -2.07
CA GLY A 480 -4.95 -19.12 -1.94
C GLY A 480 -5.60 -18.06 -2.84
N HIS A 481 -4.83 -17.27 -3.57
CA HIS A 481 -5.34 -16.32 -4.55
C HIS A 481 -5.46 -16.97 -5.94
N PRO A 482 -6.51 -16.65 -6.73
CA PRO A 482 -6.57 -17.04 -8.13
C PRO A 482 -5.51 -16.30 -8.95
N SER A 483 -5.22 -16.80 -10.17
CA SER A 483 -4.27 -16.11 -11.04
C SER A 483 -4.70 -14.68 -11.35
N PHE A 484 -3.74 -13.80 -11.70
CA PHE A 484 -4.03 -12.41 -12.04
C PHE A 484 -5.07 -12.28 -13.15
N GLU A 485 -5.01 -13.14 -14.15
CA GLU A 485 -5.99 -13.14 -15.27
C GLU A 485 -7.42 -13.36 -14.79
N LYS A 486 -7.62 -14.34 -13.89
CA LYS A 486 -8.94 -14.62 -13.31
C LYS A 486 -9.43 -13.46 -12.47
N GLN A 487 -8.57 -12.88 -11.65
CA GLN A 487 -8.91 -11.71 -10.84
C GLN A 487 -9.30 -10.51 -11.72
N MET A 488 -8.47 -10.17 -12.71
CA MET A 488 -8.76 -9.06 -13.65
C MET A 488 -10.05 -9.31 -14.46
N GLN A 489 -10.30 -10.56 -14.89
CA GLN A 489 -11.52 -10.93 -15.60
C GLN A 489 -12.76 -10.73 -14.72
N ALA A 490 -12.73 -11.22 -13.47
CA ALA A 490 -13.83 -11.07 -12.52
C ALA A 490 -14.11 -9.58 -12.21
N ILE A 491 -13.06 -8.79 -11.98
CA ILE A 491 -13.21 -7.35 -11.73
C ILE A 491 -13.83 -6.65 -12.93
N ARG A 492 -13.33 -6.87 -14.14
CA ARG A 492 -13.83 -6.19 -15.35
C ARG A 492 -15.24 -6.63 -15.75
N ALA A 493 -15.65 -7.85 -15.42
CA ALA A 493 -17.03 -8.30 -15.60
C ALA A 493 -18.01 -7.49 -14.72
N ARG A 494 -17.58 -7.07 -13.52
CA ARG A 494 -18.39 -6.31 -12.56
C ARG A 494 -18.21 -4.80 -12.70
N GLU A 495 -16.97 -4.35 -12.91
CA GLU A 495 -16.55 -2.95 -13.02
C GLU A 495 -15.83 -2.69 -14.35
N PRO A 496 -16.55 -2.61 -15.50
CA PRO A 496 -15.95 -2.51 -16.84
C PRO A 496 -15.08 -1.26 -17.05
N LYS A 497 -15.27 -0.22 -16.23
CA LYS A 497 -14.52 1.03 -16.29
C LYS A 497 -13.12 0.94 -15.68
N ILE A 498 -12.83 -0.11 -14.90
CA ILE A 498 -11.48 -0.31 -14.32
C ILE A 498 -10.51 -0.63 -15.45
N ASN A 499 -9.54 0.25 -15.61
CA ASN A 499 -8.54 0.21 -16.69
C ASN A 499 -7.10 0.35 -16.19
N CYS A 500 -6.91 0.23 -14.88
CA CYS A 500 -5.65 0.15 -14.17
C CYS A 500 -5.66 -1.07 -13.25
N PHE A 501 -4.59 -1.86 -13.29
CA PHE A 501 -4.33 -2.94 -12.33
C PHE A 501 -2.88 -2.91 -11.89
N SER A 502 -2.62 -3.22 -10.64
CA SER A 502 -1.26 -3.43 -10.16
C SER A 502 -1.13 -4.80 -9.49
N HIS A 503 0.01 -5.43 -9.69
CA HIS A 503 0.28 -6.81 -9.29
C HIS A 503 1.33 -6.84 -8.18
N PHE A 504 0.94 -7.31 -7.02
CA PHE A 504 1.79 -7.50 -5.86
C PHE A 504 2.27 -8.94 -5.84
N VAL A 505 3.53 -9.24 -5.98
CA VAL A 505 4.70 -8.37 -6.01
C VAL A 505 5.76 -8.99 -6.95
N TYR A 506 6.75 -8.22 -7.43
CA TYR A 506 7.81 -8.71 -8.31
C TYR A 506 8.50 -9.98 -7.80
N SER A 507 8.78 -10.05 -6.49
CA SER A 507 9.43 -11.22 -5.86
C SER A 507 8.63 -12.52 -6.00
N TRP A 508 7.30 -12.45 -6.13
CA TRP A 508 6.45 -13.63 -6.37
C TRP A 508 6.44 -14.05 -7.83
N MET A 509 6.58 -13.08 -8.74
CA MET A 509 6.59 -13.33 -10.18
C MET A 509 7.98 -13.76 -10.69
N GLU A 510 9.03 -13.25 -10.06
CA GLU A 510 10.45 -13.51 -10.41
C GLU A 510 11.25 -13.89 -9.13
N PRO A 511 10.88 -14.99 -8.43
CA PRO A 511 11.43 -15.29 -7.11
C PRO A 511 12.94 -15.54 -7.11
N GLU A 512 13.48 -16.15 -8.16
CA GLU A 512 14.92 -16.40 -8.27
C GLU A 512 15.69 -15.09 -8.51
N SER A 513 15.18 -14.21 -9.39
CA SER A 513 15.77 -12.89 -9.62
C SER A 513 15.79 -12.07 -8.32
N ASP A 514 14.67 -12.03 -7.60
CA ASP A 514 14.58 -11.31 -6.33
C ASP A 514 15.54 -11.89 -5.28
N ARG A 515 15.60 -13.21 -5.16
CA ARG A 515 16.49 -13.91 -4.23
C ARG A 515 17.97 -13.58 -4.49
N LEU A 516 18.41 -13.63 -5.76
CA LEU A 516 19.79 -13.31 -6.13
C LEU A 516 20.13 -11.85 -5.82
N ARG A 517 19.24 -10.93 -6.10
CA ARG A 517 19.38 -9.49 -5.81
C ARG A 517 19.45 -9.23 -4.30
N LYS A 518 18.51 -9.77 -3.55
CA LYS A 518 18.42 -9.63 -2.08
C LYS A 518 19.67 -10.11 -1.36
N PHE A 519 20.27 -11.22 -1.80
CA PHE A 519 21.46 -11.80 -1.17
C PHE A 519 22.79 -11.38 -1.84
N GLY A 520 22.79 -10.36 -2.67
CA GLY A 520 24.01 -9.81 -3.28
C GLY A 520 24.67 -10.69 -4.32
N LYS A 521 23.94 -11.70 -4.85
CA LYS A 521 24.47 -12.73 -5.77
C LYS A 521 24.17 -12.47 -7.24
N ALA A 522 23.31 -11.50 -7.57
CA ALA A 522 23.06 -11.13 -8.95
C ALA A 522 24.29 -10.45 -9.56
N THR A 523 24.63 -10.83 -10.78
CA THR A 523 25.83 -10.41 -11.51
C THR A 523 25.52 -9.67 -12.83
N GLY A 524 24.26 -9.61 -13.22
CA GLY A 524 23.83 -9.12 -14.54
C GLY A 524 24.02 -10.14 -15.67
N LEU A 525 24.53 -11.32 -15.37
CA LEU A 525 24.79 -12.41 -16.33
C LEU A 525 23.83 -13.60 -16.22
N GLU A 526 22.83 -13.52 -15.33
CA GLU A 526 21.81 -14.55 -15.12
C GLU A 526 21.11 -14.92 -16.43
N SER A 527 20.55 -16.12 -16.50
CA SER A 527 19.78 -16.58 -17.66
C SER A 527 18.50 -15.75 -17.87
N ALA A 528 18.07 -15.62 -19.11
CA ALA A 528 16.79 -14.98 -19.40
C ALA A 528 15.63 -15.79 -18.83
N THR A 529 14.69 -15.10 -18.20
CA THR A 529 13.39 -15.68 -17.83
C THR A 529 12.41 -15.41 -18.96
N VAL A 530 11.94 -16.46 -19.62
CA VAL A 530 10.87 -16.38 -20.61
C VAL A 530 9.56 -16.69 -19.89
N PRO A 531 8.54 -15.82 -19.94
CA PRO A 531 7.23 -16.11 -19.40
C PRO A 531 6.60 -17.35 -20.04
N ASN A 532 6.11 -18.26 -19.22
CA ASN A 532 5.38 -19.46 -19.67
C ASN A 532 4.01 -19.10 -20.24
#